data_2dfb154221256b64bb1507b8710d4e34
#
_entry.id   2dfb154221256b64bb1507b8710d4e34
#
_cell.length_a   1.000
_cell.length_b   1.000
_cell.length_c   1.000
_cell.angle_alpha   90.00
_cell.angle_beta   90.00
_cell.angle_gamma   90.00
#
_symmetry.space_group_name_H-M   'P 1'
#
loop_
_entity.id
_entity.type
_entity.pdbx_description
1 polymer ?
#
loop_
_entity_poly.entity_id
_entity_poly.type
_entity_poly.pdbx_seq_one_letter_code
_entity_poly.pdbx_strand_id
1 'polypeptide(L)'
;MNHDKMTNISAKRGFLWPSFEIYSGVSGFTDYGPLGASLKNNIMQKWRKQYVSGEGFYEIEGPTVMPKEVLKASGHVDNFTDPMTKCEECGEVFRADHIIEEVIGEDVESLENEELDQIVIDNSIKCPECGGKLSNIWNYNLMFKTMIGAKGDKVGYMRPETAQGIFILFKRLERFFRGKLPFGVVQLGKAYRNEISPRQGVIRLREFTQAEAEIFLNPKDKTTPKFSQIADEVLCLNSQDVQINNSEPLEITAREALDKGIVANEMLIYQLYLARKFLNEIGIPNDVLRFRQHLPGEMAHYALDCWDVEVKTDKYGWVEIIGIADRGDYDLTSHSKYSNDDLNVFIEYDEPKTVKKTVVKPNLSKFGPIFKGDSPKVKQAIEEADVDEIKQAIENDGKYVVSLDKDYELTPDLLLFEDVEEEISGEKIVPHVIEPSFGIDRILYSVLLHSFKETENKDYFKFAPSVAPVQVGIYPLVNKEGPREIAIEITDKLRNTGFKVEYDVSGTIGKRYARADEIGIPLAITVDFDSLEDNKVTIRNRDSEAQERIAIDEIKDYLEEYYK
;
A
#
# COMPACT_ATOMS: atom_id res chain seq x y z
N MET A 1 17.21 -21.13 7.18
CA MET A 1 17.55 -19.91 7.95
C MET A 1 16.95 -20.05 9.34
N ASN A 2 17.61 -19.66 10.41
CA ASN A 2 17.10 -19.92 11.75
C ASN A 2 16.25 -18.72 12.23
N HIS A 3 14.94 -18.76 11.93
CA HIS A 3 13.95 -17.74 12.34
C HIS A 3 14.04 -17.42 13.85
N ASP A 4 14.17 -18.43 14.68
CA ASP A 4 14.16 -18.25 16.15
C ASP A 4 15.42 -17.51 16.63
N LYS A 5 16.59 -17.81 16.04
CA LYS A 5 17.82 -17.07 16.35
C LYS A 5 17.72 -15.61 15.92
N MET A 6 17.24 -15.34 14.71
CA MET A 6 17.02 -13.97 14.22
C MET A 6 16.08 -13.21 15.15
N THR A 7 14.95 -13.82 15.54
CA THR A 7 13.97 -13.22 16.44
C THR A 7 14.57 -12.92 17.81
N ASN A 8 15.35 -13.85 18.37
CA ASN A 8 16.00 -13.67 19.67
C ASN A 8 17.03 -12.53 19.66
N ILE A 9 17.87 -12.46 18.62
CA ILE A 9 18.84 -11.36 18.47
C ILE A 9 18.12 -10.05 18.24
N SER A 10 17.09 -10.03 17.40
CA SER A 10 16.25 -8.86 17.15
C SER A 10 15.67 -8.30 18.45
N ALA A 11 15.09 -9.14 19.29
CA ALA A 11 14.57 -8.71 20.59
C ALA A 11 15.67 -8.23 21.54
N LYS A 12 16.77 -9.00 21.68
CA LYS A 12 17.90 -8.67 22.55
C LYS A 12 18.56 -7.35 22.17
N ARG A 13 18.63 -7.02 20.86
CA ARG A 13 19.31 -5.82 20.34
C ARG A 13 18.38 -4.63 20.13
N GLY A 14 17.10 -4.75 20.46
CA GLY A 14 16.16 -3.64 20.40
C GLY A 14 15.69 -3.30 18.99
N PHE A 15 15.46 -4.33 18.18
CA PHE A 15 14.76 -4.14 16.91
C PHE A 15 13.24 -4.25 17.11
N LEU A 16 12.77 -5.39 17.62
CA LEU A 16 11.35 -5.68 17.79
C LEU A 16 11.07 -6.22 19.20
N TRP A 17 10.10 -5.62 19.87
CA TRP A 17 9.67 -6.06 21.20
C TRP A 17 8.16 -6.33 21.22
N PRO A 18 7.69 -7.29 22.03
CA PRO A 18 6.27 -7.42 22.31
C PRO A 18 5.73 -6.15 22.97
N SER A 19 4.61 -5.61 22.47
CA SER A 19 3.99 -4.46 23.13
C SER A 19 3.26 -4.86 24.41
N PHE A 20 3.19 -3.93 25.36
CA PHE A 20 2.46 -4.06 26.62
C PHE A 20 2.94 -5.21 27.52
N GLU A 21 4.21 -5.58 27.44
CA GLU A 21 4.77 -6.76 28.13
C GLU A 21 4.55 -6.71 29.66
N ILE A 22 4.65 -5.54 30.28
CA ILE A 22 4.38 -5.34 31.72
C ILE A 22 2.91 -5.60 32.11
N TYR A 23 2.01 -5.69 31.12
CA TYR A 23 0.58 -6.01 31.28
C TYR A 23 0.23 -7.35 30.62
N SER A 24 1.16 -8.28 30.57
CA SER A 24 1.04 -9.61 29.95
C SER A 24 0.96 -9.63 28.43
N GLY A 25 1.24 -8.49 27.78
CA GLY A 25 1.23 -8.36 26.33
C GLY A 25 -0.15 -8.40 25.69
N VAL A 26 -0.25 -7.91 24.48
CA VAL A 26 -1.44 -8.05 23.63
C VAL A 26 -0.98 -8.45 22.24
N SER A 27 -1.47 -9.58 21.73
CA SER A 27 -1.10 -10.06 20.40
C SER A 27 -1.51 -9.06 19.29
N GLY A 28 -0.75 -9.05 18.19
CA GLY A 28 -0.99 -8.15 17.08
C GLY A 28 -0.51 -6.72 17.29
N PHE A 29 0.27 -6.47 18.34
CA PHE A 29 0.98 -5.21 18.55
C PHE A 29 2.48 -5.48 18.73
N THR A 30 3.29 -4.58 18.21
CA THR A 30 4.75 -4.68 18.27
C THR A 30 5.36 -3.31 18.53
N ASP A 31 6.26 -3.22 19.49
CA ASP A 31 7.08 -2.05 19.72
C ASP A 31 8.37 -2.13 18.90
N TYR A 32 8.72 -1.04 18.26
CA TYR A 32 10.01 -0.87 17.60
C TYR A 32 10.98 -0.28 18.61
N GLY A 33 11.95 -1.07 19.03
CA GLY A 33 13.03 -0.58 19.89
C GLY A 33 13.93 0.43 19.15
N PRO A 34 14.99 0.94 19.79
CA PRO A 34 15.83 2.01 19.21
C PRO A 34 16.40 1.69 17.84
N LEU A 35 16.87 0.45 17.63
CA LEU A 35 17.40 0.02 16.33
C LEU A 35 16.28 -0.30 15.31
N GLY A 36 15.18 -0.87 15.77
CA GLY A 36 14.01 -1.14 14.92
C GLY A 36 13.38 0.14 14.40
N ALA A 37 13.18 1.14 15.25
CA ALA A 37 12.66 2.44 14.85
C ALA A 37 13.61 3.16 13.85
N SER A 38 14.93 3.06 14.07
CA SER A 38 15.92 3.59 13.16
C SER A 38 15.88 2.90 11.80
N LEU A 39 15.86 1.57 11.77
CA LEU A 39 15.75 0.76 10.54
C LEU A 39 14.45 1.10 9.77
N LYS A 40 13.32 1.14 10.47
CA LYS A 40 12.01 1.48 9.90
C LYS A 40 12.01 2.86 9.24
N ASN A 41 12.56 3.85 9.94
CA ASN A 41 12.67 5.21 9.41
C ASN A 41 13.56 5.27 8.16
N ASN A 42 14.66 4.52 8.12
CA ASN A 42 15.53 4.47 6.95
C ASN A 42 14.80 3.83 5.75
N ILE A 43 14.05 2.74 5.96
CA ILE A 43 13.20 2.11 4.93
C ILE A 43 12.18 3.11 4.38
N MET A 44 11.46 3.83 5.26
CA MET A 44 10.48 4.85 4.87
C MET A 44 11.13 6.01 4.11
N GLN A 45 12.34 6.44 4.49
CA GLN A 45 13.06 7.49 3.75
C GLN A 45 13.51 7.03 2.37
N LYS A 46 13.93 5.76 2.22
CA LYS A 46 14.23 5.19 0.90
C LYS A 46 12.99 5.15 0.01
N TRP A 47 11.83 4.79 0.57
CA TRP A 47 10.57 4.81 -0.14
C TRP A 47 10.20 6.24 -0.59
N ARG A 48 10.31 7.24 0.31
CA ARG A 48 10.11 8.66 -0.06
C ARG A 48 11.07 9.12 -1.15
N LYS A 49 12.34 8.70 -1.07
CA LYS A 49 13.33 9.05 -2.10
C LYS A 49 12.89 8.53 -3.46
N GLN A 50 12.33 7.32 -3.55
CA GLN A 50 11.85 6.75 -4.80
C GLN A 50 10.58 7.45 -5.31
N TYR A 51 9.53 7.52 -4.49
CA TYR A 51 8.22 8.01 -4.95
C TYR A 51 8.11 9.54 -4.94
N VAL A 52 8.58 10.21 -3.89
CA VAL A 52 8.46 11.67 -3.80
C VAL A 52 9.52 12.35 -4.66
N SER A 53 10.81 12.00 -4.49
CA SER A 53 11.90 12.65 -5.21
C SER A 53 12.11 12.07 -6.61
N GLY A 54 12.05 10.74 -6.77
CA GLY A 54 12.32 10.03 -8.04
C GLY A 54 11.15 10.09 -9.03
N GLU A 55 9.92 9.88 -8.55
CA GLU A 55 8.72 9.96 -9.36
C GLU A 55 8.09 11.37 -9.39
N GLY A 56 8.50 12.24 -8.49
CA GLY A 56 7.96 13.61 -8.39
C GLY A 56 6.54 13.65 -7.80
N PHE A 57 6.15 12.63 -7.05
CA PHE A 57 4.84 12.60 -6.38
C PHE A 57 4.83 13.50 -5.16
N TYR A 58 3.66 13.91 -4.72
CA TYR A 58 3.49 14.77 -3.56
C TYR A 58 2.94 13.99 -2.36
N GLU A 59 3.63 14.13 -1.22
CA GLU A 59 3.19 13.49 0.02
C GLU A 59 2.13 14.33 0.72
N ILE A 60 1.06 13.68 1.17
CA ILE A 60 0.05 14.27 2.06
C ILE A 60 0.01 13.53 3.39
N GLU A 61 -0.55 14.17 4.41
CA GLU A 61 -0.85 13.57 5.70
C GLU A 61 -2.31 13.81 6.06
N GLY A 62 -3.07 12.73 6.21
CA GLY A 62 -4.49 12.74 6.57
C GLY A 62 -4.75 12.15 7.96
N PRO A 63 -5.93 12.43 8.56
CA PRO A 63 -6.33 11.87 9.84
C PRO A 63 -6.41 10.34 9.82
N THR A 64 -6.09 9.71 10.95
CA THR A 64 -6.25 8.25 11.13
C THR A 64 -7.66 7.85 11.53
N VAL A 65 -8.44 8.76 12.12
CA VAL A 65 -9.86 8.56 12.43
C VAL A 65 -10.70 9.12 11.30
N MET A 66 -11.52 8.29 10.69
CA MET A 66 -12.39 8.65 9.57
C MET A 66 -13.86 8.58 9.95
N PRO A 67 -14.70 9.51 9.48
CA PRO A 67 -16.15 9.40 9.60
C PRO A 67 -16.69 8.15 8.90
N LYS A 68 -17.78 7.57 9.42
CA LYS A 68 -18.43 6.38 8.84
C LYS A 68 -18.75 6.56 7.35
N GLU A 69 -19.16 7.74 6.95
CA GLU A 69 -19.58 8.06 5.58
C GLU A 69 -18.48 7.78 4.55
N VAL A 70 -17.24 8.11 4.86
CA VAL A 70 -16.07 7.85 3.99
C VAL A 70 -15.91 6.36 3.74
N LEU A 71 -15.91 5.56 4.82
CA LEU A 71 -15.70 4.12 4.75
C LEU A 71 -16.95 3.34 4.30
N LYS A 72 -18.12 3.98 4.34
CA LYS A 72 -19.34 3.46 3.72
C LYS A 72 -19.29 3.65 2.20
N ALA A 73 -18.84 4.81 1.74
CA ALA A 73 -18.69 5.10 0.31
C ALA A 73 -17.70 4.13 -0.36
N SER A 74 -16.57 3.85 0.28
CA SER A 74 -15.56 2.90 -0.22
C SER A 74 -15.92 1.42 -0.03
N GLY A 75 -17.08 1.10 0.58
CA GLY A 75 -17.53 -0.28 0.81
C GLY A 75 -16.95 -0.96 2.07
N HIS A 76 -15.97 -0.38 2.76
CA HIS A 76 -15.34 -1.00 3.94
C HIS A 76 -16.30 -1.29 5.09
N VAL A 77 -17.34 -0.45 5.28
CA VAL A 77 -18.32 -0.70 6.35
C VAL A 77 -19.10 -1.98 6.11
N ASP A 78 -19.38 -2.31 4.86
CA ASP A 78 -20.23 -3.44 4.48
C ASP A 78 -19.44 -4.72 4.18
N ASN A 79 -18.28 -4.60 3.52
CA ASN A 79 -17.59 -5.74 2.90
C ASN A 79 -16.25 -6.10 3.59
N PHE A 80 -15.70 -5.22 4.46
CA PHE A 80 -14.44 -5.51 5.12
C PHE A 80 -14.66 -6.38 6.38
N THR A 81 -15.10 -7.61 6.15
CA THR A 81 -15.55 -8.54 7.19
C THR A 81 -14.93 -9.92 7.00
N ASP A 82 -14.65 -10.61 8.11
CA ASP A 82 -14.31 -12.03 8.14
C ASP A 82 -15.50 -12.84 8.65
N PRO A 83 -15.78 -14.05 8.11
CA PRO A 83 -16.78 -14.97 8.65
C PRO A 83 -16.28 -15.60 9.96
N MET A 84 -17.04 -15.42 11.02
CA MET A 84 -16.67 -15.85 12.37
C MET A 84 -17.61 -16.89 12.93
N THR A 85 -17.05 -17.81 13.72
CA THR A 85 -17.82 -18.71 14.56
C THR A 85 -17.25 -18.75 15.97
N LYS A 86 -18.05 -19.12 16.94
CA LYS A 86 -17.68 -19.23 18.35
C LYS A 86 -18.01 -20.64 18.87
N CYS A 87 -17.09 -21.22 19.65
CA CYS A 87 -17.40 -22.45 20.37
C CYS A 87 -18.39 -22.19 21.50
N GLU A 88 -19.51 -22.93 21.53
CA GLU A 88 -20.54 -22.81 22.56
C GLU A 88 -20.06 -23.34 23.94
N GLU A 89 -19.02 -24.19 23.97
CA GLU A 89 -18.51 -24.82 25.19
C GLU A 89 -17.31 -24.06 25.79
N CYS A 90 -16.23 -23.83 25.04
CA CYS A 90 -15.04 -23.13 25.55
C CYS A 90 -15.05 -21.63 25.35
N GLY A 91 -15.92 -21.11 24.47
CA GLY A 91 -16.05 -19.67 24.20
C GLY A 91 -15.01 -19.09 23.26
N GLU A 92 -14.07 -19.90 22.77
CA GLU A 92 -13.07 -19.46 21.79
C GLU A 92 -13.73 -19.08 20.44
N VAL A 93 -13.14 -18.09 19.77
CA VAL A 93 -13.66 -17.51 18.53
C VAL A 93 -12.66 -17.76 17.42
N PHE A 94 -13.17 -18.16 16.25
CA PHE A 94 -12.35 -18.56 15.11
C PHE A 94 -12.88 -17.95 13.81
N ARG A 95 -12.00 -17.83 12.81
CA ARG A 95 -12.44 -17.66 11.43
C ARG A 95 -13.05 -18.96 10.95
N ALA A 96 -14.28 -18.88 10.49
CA ALA A 96 -15.05 -20.05 10.07
C ALA A 96 -14.49 -20.69 8.80
N ASP A 97 -14.13 -19.84 7.81
CA ASP A 97 -13.50 -20.26 6.57
C ASP A 97 -12.25 -21.11 6.79
N HIS A 98 -11.32 -20.65 7.63
CA HIS A 98 -10.08 -21.39 7.93
C HIS A 98 -10.33 -22.76 8.53
N ILE A 99 -11.29 -22.87 9.48
CA ILE A 99 -11.62 -24.17 10.09
C ILE A 99 -12.26 -25.10 9.06
N ILE A 100 -13.09 -24.56 8.20
CA ILE A 100 -13.77 -25.33 7.14
C ILE A 100 -12.72 -25.82 6.14
N GLU A 101 -11.85 -24.96 5.64
CA GLU A 101 -10.78 -25.30 4.69
C GLU A 101 -9.84 -26.40 5.23
N GLU A 102 -9.47 -26.33 6.52
CA GLU A 102 -8.64 -27.37 7.16
C GLU A 102 -9.30 -28.75 7.12
N VAL A 103 -10.63 -28.81 7.13
CA VAL A 103 -11.38 -30.07 7.17
C VAL A 103 -11.70 -30.60 5.77
N ILE A 104 -12.17 -29.73 4.86
CA ILE A 104 -12.63 -30.17 3.53
C ILE A 104 -11.53 -30.11 2.47
N GLY A 105 -10.46 -29.28 2.69
CA GLY A 105 -9.35 -29.13 1.73
C GLY A 105 -9.68 -28.32 0.50
N GLU A 106 -10.78 -27.57 0.51
CA GLU A 106 -11.26 -26.72 -0.58
C GLU A 106 -11.34 -25.27 -0.09
N ASP A 107 -11.10 -24.31 -0.98
CA ASP A 107 -11.24 -22.87 -0.72
C ASP A 107 -12.73 -22.51 -0.60
N VAL A 108 -13.09 -21.80 0.47
CA VAL A 108 -14.47 -21.39 0.76
C VAL A 108 -14.61 -19.87 0.98
N GLU A 109 -13.58 -19.10 0.68
CA GLU A 109 -13.53 -17.66 0.97
C GLU A 109 -14.66 -16.86 0.28
N SER A 110 -15.16 -17.35 -0.87
CA SER A 110 -16.23 -16.71 -1.64
C SER A 110 -17.66 -17.09 -1.25
N LEU A 111 -17.82 -18.00 -0.27
CA LEU A 111 -19.14 -18.50 0.13
C LEU A 111 -19.84 -17.58 1.14
N GLU A 112 -21.16 -17.52 1.06
CA GLU A 112 -21.97 -16.79 2.03
C GLU A 112 -22.09 -17.55 3.36
N ASN A 113 -22.37 -16.81 4.46
CA ASN A 113 -22.40 -17.39 5.80
C ASN A 113 -23.35 -18.60 5.94
N GLU A 114 -24.48 -18.58 5.25
CA GLU A 114 -25.48 -19.65 5.24
C GLU A 114 -24.92 -20.93 4.58
N GLU A 115 -24.11 -20.78 3.55
CA GLU A 115 -23.44 -21.90 2.88
C GLU A 115 -22.35 -22.49 3.75
N LEU A 116 -21.55 -21.62 4.39
CA LEU A 116 -20.53 -22.02 5.36
C LEU A 116 -21.15 -22.75 6.57
N ASP A 117 -22.26 -22.25 7.11
CA ASP A 117 -23.02 -22.94 8.19
C ASP A 117 -23.48 -24.33 7.76
N GLN A 118 -23.93 -24.49 6.52
CA GLN A 118 -24.36 -25.78 5.98
C GLN A 118 -23.17 -26.75 5.89
N ILE A 119 -22.00 -26.28 5.42
CA ILE A 119 -20.78 -27.10 5.35
C ILE A 119 -20.33 -27.56 6.75
N VAL A 120 -20.40 -26.67 7.75
CA VAL A 120 -20.09 -27.02 9.15
C VAL A 120 -21.00 -28.15 9.65
N ILE A 121 -22.29 -28.10 9.34
CA ILE A 121 -23.28 -29.13 9.73
C ILE A 121 -23.01 -30.44 9.00
N ASP A 122 -22.89 -30.40 7.66
CA ASP A 122 -22.78 -31.59 6.80
C ASP A 122 -21.49 -32.38 7.08
N ASN A 123 -20.40 -31.69 7.38
CA ASN A 123 -19.10 -32.31 7.72
C ASN A 123 -18.90 -32.51 9.23
N SER A 124 -19.91 -32.20 10.05
CA SER A 124 -19.84 -32.31 11.53
C SER A 124 -18.60 -31.62 12.12
N ILE A 125 -18.24 -30.43 11.59
CA ILE A 125 -17.08 -29.68 12.01
C ILE A 125 -17.26 -29.18 13.44
N LYS A 126 -16.23 -29.37 14.27
CA LYS A 126 -16.23 -29.04 15.69
C LYS A 126 -15.09 -28.10 16.05
N CYS A 127 -15.18 -27.50 17.24
CA CYS A 127 -14.14 -26.67 17.79
C CYS A 127 -12.77 -27.38 17.78
N PRO A 128 -11.73 -26.83 17.18
CA PRO A 128 -10.41 -27.47 17.15
C PRO A 128 -9.73 -27.53 18.52
N GLU A 129 -10.14 -26.69 19.49
CA GLU A 129 -9.54 -26.66 20.83
C GLU A 129 -10.17 -27.67 21.79
N CYS A 130 -11.50 -27.85 21.80
CA CYS A 130 -12.18 -28.67 22.77
C CYS A 130 -13.15 -29.72 22.20
N GLY A 131 -13.38 -29.73 20.89
CA GLY A 131 -14.33 -30.63 20.23
C GLY A 131 -15.81 -30.25 20.44
N GLY A 132 -16.09 -29.09 21.02
CA GLY A 132 -17.43 -28.59 21.29
C GLY A 132 -18.12 -28.09 20.01
N LYS A 133 -19.43 -27.80 20.14
CA LYS A 133 -20.25 -27.31 19.05
C LYS A 133 -19.89 -25.86 18.68
N LEU A 134 -19.87 -25.56 17.38
CA LEU A 134 -19.70 -24.20 16.86
C LEU A 134 -21.05 -23.50 16.72
N SER A 135 -21.09 -22.20 17.00
CA SER A 135 -22.27 -21.35 16.78
C SER A 135 -22.47 -21.08 15.30
N ASN A 136 -23.61 -20.50 14.92
CA ASN A 136 -23.81 -19.97 13.60
C ASN A 136 -22.74 -18.93 13.26
N ILE A 137 -22.42 -18.83 11.97
CA ILE A 137 -21.42 -17.92 11.43
C ILE A 137 -21.99 -16.52 11.33
N TRP A 138 -21.17 -15.53 11.66
CA TRP A 138 -21.53 -14.10 11.51
C TRP A 138 -20.37 -13.30 10.94
N ASN A 139 -20.66 -12.22 10.21
CA ASN A 139 -19.66 -11.30 9.70
C ASN A 139 -19.10 -10.39 10.78
N TYR A 140 -17.79 -10.41 10.96
CA TYR A 140 -17.06 -9.53 11.87
C TYR A 140 -16.29 -8.48 11.09
N ASN A 141 -16.67 -7.21 11.23
CA ASN A 141 -15.98 -6.12 10.57
C ASN A 141 -14.62 -5.84 11.23
N LEU A 142 -13.56 -5.87 10.42
CA LEU A 142 -12.18 -5.72 10.87
C LEU A 142 -11.77 -4.29 11.22
N MET A 143 -12.64 -3.29 11.11
CA MET A 143 -12.30 -1.92 11.49
C MET A 143 -12.48 -1.66 12.99
N PHE A 144 -11.51 -0.95 13.59
CA PHE A 144 -11.69 -0.40 14.94
C PHE A 144 -12.71 0.73 14.93
N LYS A 145 -13.87 0.49 15.51
CA LYS A 145 -14.95 1.48 15.65
C LYS A 145 -14.70 2.41 16.84
N THR A 146 -14.95 3.70 16.65
CA THR A 146 -14.88 4.72 17.69
C THR A 146 -16.03 5.73 17.56
N MET A 147 -16.14 6.62 18.53
CA MET A 147 -17.13 7.71 18.52
C MET A 147 -16.43 9.04 18.38
N ILE A 148 -16.90 9.91 17.50
CA ILE A 148 -16.35 11.24 17.26
C ILE A 148 -17.18 12.27 18.05
N GLY A 149 -16.47 13.09 18.83
CA GLY A 149 -17.06 14.17 19.61
C GLY A 149 -17.67 13.73 20.96
N ALA A 150 -17.89 14.70 21.84
CA ALA A 150 -18.31 14.46 23.21
C ALA A 150 -19.75 13.92 23.34
N LYS A 151 -20.61 14.17 22.36
CA LYS A 151 -22.00 13.68 22.35
C LYS A 151 -22.10 12.18 22.02
N GLY A 152 -21.05 11.60 21.39
CA GLY A 152 -21.05 10.21 20.99
C GLY A 152 -22.11 9.85 19.95
N ASP A 153 -22.53 10.79 19.14
CA ASP A 153 -23.56 10.64 18.10
C ASP A 153 -22.99 10.34 16.70
N LYS A 154 -21.69 10.62 16.50
CA LYS A 154 -21.00 10.35 15.23
C LYS A 154 -20.11 9.13 15.33
N VAL A 155 -20.40 8.14 14.50
CA VAL A 155 -19.56 6.95 14.38
C VAL A 155 -18.34 7.29 13.52
N GLY A 156 -17.18 6.90 13.99
CA GLY A 156 -15.92 6.90 13.24
C GLY A 156 -15.23 5.55 13.32
N TYR A 157 -14.23 5.39 12.48
CA TYR A 157 -13.37 4.22 12.49
C TYR A 157 -11.90 4.63 12.36
N MET A 158 -11.01 3.84 12.93
CA MET A 158 -9.59 3.92 12.59
C MET A 158 -9.44 3.41 11.15
N ARG A 159 -8.73 4.16 10.31
CA ARG A 159 -8.61 3.84 8.88
C ARG A 159 -7.96 2.47 8.66
N PRO A 160 -8.53 1.58 7.81
CA PRO A 160 -7.96 0.28 7.49
C PRO A 160 -6.83 0.35 6.45
N GLU A 161 -6.73 1.49 5.74
CA GLU A 161 -5.73 1.82 4.71
C GLU A 161 -5.51 3.33 4.65
N THR A 162 -4.47 3.78 3.97
CA THR A 162 -4.18 5.21 3.83
C THR A 162 -4.79 5.83 2.58
N ALA A 163 -5.17 5.03 1.59
CA ALA A 163 -5.69 5.42 0.27
C ALA A 163 -6.93 6.32 0.34
N GLN A 164 -7.92 5.98 1.19
CA GLN A 164 -9.18 6.72 1.28
C GLN A 164 -8.96 8.20 1.65
N GLY A 165 -7.90 8.49 2.41
CA GLY A 165 -7.51 9.86 2.72
C GLY A 165 -7.13 10.68 1.48
N ILE A 166 -6.62 10.04 0.44
CA ILE A 166 -6.24 10.67 -0.84
C ILE A 166 -7.49 10.90 -1.68
N PHE A 167 -8.36 9.90 -1.83
CA PHE A 167 -9.57 9.99 -2.66
C PHE A 167 -10.51 11.11 -2.23
N ILE A 168 -10.77 11.28 -0.93
CA ILE A 168 -11.62 12.37 -0.42
C ILE A 168 -11.03 13.76 -0.62
N LEU A 169 -9.73 13.86 -0.91
CA LEU A 169 -9.05 15.12 -1.22
C LEU A 169 -8.93 15.39 -2.73
N PHE A 170 -9.43 14.47 -3.57
CA PHE A 170 -9.21 14.48 -5.02
C PHE A 170 -9.46 15.85 -5.67
N LYS A 171 -10.59 16.52 -5.39
CA LYS A 171 -10.90 17.85 -5.96
C LYS A 171 -9.90 18.95 -5.60
N ARG A 172 -9.26 18.84 -4.43
CA ARG A 172 -8.18 19.76 -4.02
C ARG A 172 -6.88 19.43 -4.72
N LEU A 173 -6.60 18.14 -4.86
CA LEU A 173 -5.42 17.64 -5.57
C LEU A 173 -5.51 17.96 -7.07
N GLU A 174 -6.64 17.69 -7.69
CA GLU A 174 -6.89 18.04 -9.10
C GLU A 174 -6.60 19.53 -9.37
N ARG A 175 -7.10 20.44 -8.52
CA ARG A 175 -6.79 21.87 -8.62
C ARG A 175 -5.31 22.18 -8.38
N PHE A 176 -4.67 21.50 -7.42
CA PHE A 176 -3.24 21.66 -7.15
C PHE A 176 -2.39 21.27 -8.37
N PHE A 177 -2.76 20.19 -9.05
CA PHE A 177 -2.13 19.72 -10.29
C PHE A 177 -2.67 20.39 -11.55
N ARG A 178 -3.60 21.38 -11.41
CA ARG A 178 -4.17 22.17 -12.53
C ARG A 178 -4.91 21.32 -13.56
N GLY A 179 -5.60 20.29 -13.12
CA GLY A 179 -6.35 19.37 -13.98
C GLY A 179 -5.50 18.49 -14.91
N LYS A 180 -4.17 18.44 -14.71
CA LYS A 180 -3.27 17.67 -15.60
C LYS A 180 -3.12 16.23 -15.07
N LEU A 181 -3.30 15.27 -15.97
CA LEU A 181 -2.99 13.85 -15.76
C LEU A 181 -1.76 13.44 -16.59
N PRO A 182 -0.94 12.46 -16.17
CA PRO A 182 -1.03 11.78 -14.87
C PRO A 182 -0.47 12.62 -13.71
N PHE A 183 -0.92 12.35 -12.49
CA PHE A 183 -0.25 12.82 -11.27
C PHE A 183 -0.31 11.75 -10.17
N GLY A 184 0.68 11.75 -9.29
CA GLY A 184 0.77 10.83 -8.16
C GLY A 184 0.75 11.57 -6.82
N VAL A 185 0.01 11.00 -5.87
CA VAL A 185 -0.06 11.46 -4.49
C VAL A 185 0.25 10.29 -3.57
N VAL A 186 1.06 10.54 -2.55
CA VAL A 186 1.47 9.49 -1.62
C VAL A 186 1.08 9.82 -0.19
N GLN A 187 0.84 8.78 0.60
CA GLN A 187 0.60 8.90 2.02
C GLN A 187 1.32 7.77 2.77
N LEU A 188 2.14 8.15 3.75
CA LEU A 188 2.68 7.20 4.72
C LEU A 188 1.96 7.40 6.05
N GLY A 189 1.60 6.30 6.70
CA GLY A 189 0.97 6.43 7.99
C GLY A 189 0.50 5.12 8.59
N LYS A 190 -0.09 5.23 9.76
CA LYS A 190 -0.71 4.11 10.46
C LYS A 190 -2.03 3.73 9.81
N ALA A 191 -2.24 2.42 9.69
CA ALA A 191 -3.50 1.79 9.37
C ALA A 191 -3.82 0.74 10.44
N TYR A 192 -5.09 0.36 10.55
CA TYR A 192 -5.59 -0.42 11.68
C TYR A 192 -6.58 -1.48 11.20
N ARG A 193 -6.29 -2.75 11.53
CA ARG A 193 -7.20 -3.87 11.27
C ARG A 193 -7.36 -4.68 12.54
N ASN A 194 -8.56 -4.78 13.05
CA ASN A 194 -8.84 -5.49 14.31
C ASN A 194 -8.82 -7.01 14.09
N GLU A 195 -7.66 -7.49 13.70
CA GLU A 195 -7.38 -8.90 13.41
C GLU A 195 -7.81 -9.82 14.56
N ILE A 196 -8.39 -10.96 14.23
CA ILE A 196 -9.03 -11.84 15.19
C ILE A 196 -8.00 -12.64 16.00
N SER A 197 -7.04 -13.26 15.32
CA SER A 197 -6.00 -14.10 15.95
C SER A 197 -4.63 -13.81 15.32
N PRO A 198 -4.03 -12.63 15.57
CA PRO A 198 -2.75 -12.28 14.98
C PRO A 198 -1.60 -13.03 15.67
N ARG A 199 -1.37 -14.30 15.28
CA ARG A 199 -0.33 -15.17 15.86
C ARG A 199 0.98 -15.20 15.05
N GLN A 200 1.09 -14.39 13.97
CA GLN A 200 2.23 -14.42 13.03
C GLN A 200 3.27 -13.29 13.27
N GLY A 201 3.40 -12.79 14.50
CA GLY A 201 4.33 -11.70 14.82
C GLY A 201 4.01 -10.45 14.00
N VAL A 202 5.03 -9.82 13.41
CA VAL A 202 4.87 -8.58 12.63
C VAL A 202 4.24 -8.78 11.24
N ILE A 203 4.00 -10.02 10.80
CA ILE A 203 3.34 -10.32 9.53
C ILE A 203 1.86 -9.92 9.57
N ARG A 204 1.21 -10.08 10.73
CA ARG A 204 -0.20 -9.74 10.92
C ARG A 204 -0.39 -8.91 12.19
N LEU A 205 -0.44 -7.60 12.02
CA LEU A 205 -0.59 -6.63 13.11
C LEU A 205 -1.96 -5.98 13.09
N ARG A 206 -2.44 -5.56 14.27
CA ARG A 206 -3.65 -4.75 14.44
C ARG A 206 -3.43 -3.27 14.16
N GLU A 207 -2.21 -2.79 14.40
CA GLU A 207 -1.73 -1.47 14.02
C GLU A 207 -0.44 -1.62 13.24
N PHE A 208 -0.41 -1.14 12.00
CA PHE A 208 0.73 -1.26 11.11
C PHE A 208 0.96 0.03 10.33
N THR A 209 2.06 0.10 9.61
CA THR A 209 2.41 1.25 8.77
C THR A 209 2.31 0.86 7.32
N GLN A 210 1.52 1.62 6.57
CA GLN A 210 1.45 1.55 5.11
C GLN A 210 2.11 2.77 4.47
N ALA A 211 2.63 2.57 3.27
CA ALA A 211 3.08 3.61 2.37
C ALA A 211 2.39 3.37 1.03
N GLU A 212 1.44 4.21 0.69
CA GLU A 212 0.60 4.07 -0.49
C GLU A 212 0.78 5.25 -1.44
N ALA A 213 0.72 4.96 -2.73
CA ALA A 213 0.73 5.97 -3.77
C ALA A 213 -0.49 5.77 -4.67
N GLU A 214 -1.25 6.85 -4.90
CA GLU A 214 -2.38 6.87 -5.81
C GLU A 214 -1.98 7.65 -7.06
N ILE A 215 -1.89 6.94 -8.18
CA ILE A 215 -1.50 7.49 -9.46
C ILE A 215 -2.74 7.65 -10.32
N PHE A 216 -3.18 8.89 -10.48
CA PHE A 216 -4.38 9.24 -11.26
C PHE A 216 -4.03 9.37 -12.74
N LEU A 217 -4.77 8.64 -13.59
CA LEU A 217 -4.49 8.45 -15.01
C LEU A 217 -5.73 8.69 -15.86
N ASN A 218 -5.49 9.07 -17.12
CA ASN A 218 -6.53 8.99 -18.13
C ASN A 218 -6.88 7.50 -18.37
N PRO A 219 -8.16 7.06 -18.25
CA PRO A 219 -8.55 5.67 -18.49
C PRO A 219 -8.20 5.19 -19.92
N LYS A 220 -8.10 6.10 -20.89
CA LYS A 220 -7.75 5.80 -22.28
C LYS A 220 -6.23 5.77 -22.53
N ASP A 221 -5.41 6.23 -21.55
CA ASP A 221 -3.96 6.28 -21.66
C ASP A 221 -3.31 5.97 -20.31
N LYS A 222 -2.91 4.71 -20.14
CA LYS A 222 -2.17 4.20 -18.97
C LYS A 222 -0.70 3.92 -19.32
N THR A 223 -0.16 4.64 -20.31
CA THR A 223 1.25 4.55 -20.69
C THR A 223 2.14 5.38 -19.78
N THR A 224 3.44 5.12 -19.82
CA THR A 224 4.44 5.94 -19.15
C THR A 224 5.69 6.13 -20.02
N PRO A 225 6.19 7.37 -20.16
CA PRO A 225 7.42 7.63 -20.93
C PRO A 225 8.65 6.91 -20.33
N LYS A 226 8.56 6.50 -19.06
CA LYS A 226 9.62 5.77 -18.36
C LYS A 226 9.66 4.27 -18.73
N PHE A 227 8.62 3.74 -19.39
CA PHE A 227 8.55 2.34 -19.78
C PHE A 227 9.75 1.90 -20.65
N SER A 228 10.20 2.76 -21.55
CA SER A 228 11.37 2.46 -22.39
C SER A 228 12.65 2.16 -21.63
N GLN A 229 12.76 2.65 -20.38
CA GLN A 229 13.93 2.42 -19.52
C GLN A 229 13.89 1.06 -18.83
N ILE A 230 12.73 0.43 -18.76
CA ILE A 230 12.51 -0.84 -18.04
C ILE A 230 12.04 -1.98 -18.95
N ALA A 231 11.89 -1.71 -20.23
CA ALA A 231 11.31 -2.64 -21.20
C ALA A 231 12.02 -4.01 -21.23
N ASP A 232 13.35 -4.01 -21.06
CA ASP A 232 14.19 -5.20 -21.08
C ASP A 232 14.48 -5.77 -19.67
N GLU A 233 13.90 -5.17 -18.62
CA GLU A 233 14.01 -5.66 -17.25
C GLU A 233 13.19 -6.93 -17.05
N VAL A 234 13.81 -7.96 -16.45
CA VAL A 234 13.17 -9.25 -16.22
C VAL A 234 12.46 -9.28 -14.87
N LEU A 235 11.21 -9.71 -14.86
CA LEU A 235 10.39 -9.92 -13.67
C LEU A 235 10.01 -11.40 -13.53
N CYS A 236 9.90 -11.88 -12.29
CA CYS A 236 9.46 -13.25 -11.97
C CYS A 236 7.95 -13.23 -11.72
N LEU A 237 7.14 -13.49 -12.76
CA LEU A 237 5.69 -13.36 -12.74
C LEU A 237 5.01 -14.71 -12.49
N ASN A 238 4.26 -14.81 -11.42
CA ASN A 238 3.34 -15.91 -11.10
C ASN A 238 1.92 -15.48 -11.51
N SER A 239 1.66 -15.45 -12.83
CA SER A 239 0.40 -15.01 -13.41
C SER A 239 -0.75 -15.98 -13.11
N GLN A 240 -2.00 -15.58 -13.41
CA GLN A 240 -3.17 -16.46 -13.28
C GLN A 240 -2.98 -17.78 -14.03
N ASP A 241 -2.51 -17.73 -15.28
CA ASP A 241 -2.27 -18.93 -16.08
C ASP A 241 -1.21 -19.85 -15.47
N VAL A 242 -0.14 -19.28 -14.92
CA VAL A 242 0.92 -20.02 -14.21
C VAL A 242 0.34 -20.76 -13.00
N GLN A 243 -0.48 -20.08 -12.21
CA GLN A 243 -1.11 -20.62 -11.01
C GLN A 243 -2.12 -21.72 -11.36
N ILE A 244 -3.00 -21.48 -12.32
CA ILE A 244 -4.04 -22.44 -12.75
C ILE A 244 -3.40 -23.73 -13.31
N ASN A 245 -2.31 -23.60 -14.06
CA ASN A 245 -1.61 -24.74 -14.65
C ASN A 245 -0.56 -25.36 -13.71
N ASN A 246 -0.40 -24.88 -12.48
CA ASN A 246 0.63 -25.32 -11.53
C ASN A 246 2.05 -25.32 -12.15
N SER A 247 2.36 -24.29 -12.94
CA SER A 247 3.65 -24.12 -13.61
C SER A 247 4.61 -23.28 -12.75
N GLU A 248 5.92 -23.33 -13.08
CA GLU A 248 6.90 -22.45 -12.45
C GLU A 248 6.64 -20.98 -12.88
N PRO A 249 6.88 -20.00 -12.00
CA PRO A 249 6.79 -18.59 -12.34
C PRO A 249 7.63 -18.23 -13.58
N LEU A 250 7.11 -17.30 -14.38
CA LEU A 250 7.77 -16.89 -15.62
C LEU A 250 8.83 -15.82 -15.34
N GLU A 251 10.07 -16.08 -15.74
CA GLU A 251 11.07 -15.02 -15.89
C GLU A 251 10.88 -14.38 -17.27
N ILE A 252 10.36 -13.17 -17.32
CA ILE A 252 9.94 -12.52 -18.55
C ILE A 252 10.25 -11.02 -18.50
N THR A 253 10.61 -10.44 -19.66
CA THR A 253 10.84 -8.99 -19.73
C THR A 253 9.53 -8.21 -19.60
N ALA A 254 9.65 -6.96 -19.12
CA ALA A 254 8.50 -6.09 -18.98
C ALA A 254 7.75 -5.90 -20.32
N ARG A 255 8.48 -5.78 -21.43
CA ARG A 255 7.91 -5.68 -22.77
C ARG A 255 7.14 -6.92 -23.16
N GLU A 256 7.75 -8.09 -23.03
CA GLU A 256 7.10 -9.35 -23.39
C GLU A 256 5.87 -9.63 -22.53
N ALA A 257 5.87 -9.22 -21.25
CA ALA A 257 4.72 -9.37 -20.36
C ALA A 257 3.53 -8.52 -20.83
N LEU A 258 3.77 -7.30 -21.30
CA LEU A 258 2.75 -6.45 -21.92
C LEU A 258 2.28 -6.99 -23.27
N ASP A 259 3.22 -7.34 -24.16
CA ASP A 259 2.89 -7.82 -25.52
C ASP A 259 2.05 -9.10 -25.48
N LYS A 260 2.24 -9.93 -24.44
CA LYS A 260 1.44 -11.15 -24.20
C LYS A 260 0.15 -10.90 -23.40
N GLY A 261 -0.09 -9.66 -22.95
CA GLY A 261 -1.27 -9.32 -22.15
C GLY A 261 -1.29 -9.95 -20.75
N ILE A 262 -0.12 -10.32 -20.20
CA ILE A 262 0.02 -10.88 -18.83
C ILE A 262 -0.21 -9.78 -17.79
N VAL A 263 0.30 -8.56 -18.05
CA VAL A 263 0.06 -7.38 -17.23
C VAL A 263 -0.75 -6.38 -18.05
N ALA A 264 -1.76 -5.77 -17.45
CA ALA A 264 -2.80 -5.02 -18.15
C ALA A 264 -2.30 -3.75 -18.87
N ASN A 265 -1.28 -3.05 -18.31
CA ASN A 265 -0.81 -1.78 -18.88
C ASN A 265 0.61 -1.42 -18.43
N GLU A 266 1.22 -0.43 -19.13
CA GLU A 266 2.59 0.03 -18.87
C GLU A 266 2.76 0.63 -17.47
N MET A 267 1.80 1.39 -16.97
CA MET A 267 1.93 2.00 -15.64
C MET A 267 1.94 0.93 -14.56
N LEU A 268 1.12 -0.10 -14.67
CA LEU A 268 1.07 -1.20 -13.71
C LEU A 268 2.40 -1.97 -13.66
N ILE A 269 2.94 -2.39 -14.81
CA ILE A 269 4.22 -3.11 -14.84
C ILE A 269 5.40 -2.23 -14.40
N TYR A 270 5.32 -0.92 -14.66
CA TYR A 270 6.31 0.03 -14.16
C TYR A 270 6.32 0.07 -12.62
N GLN A 271 5.14 -0.01 -11.97
CA GLN A 271 5.07 -0.08 -10.52
C GLN A 271 5.60 -1.41 -9.96
N LEU A 272 5.38 -2.54 -10.67
CA LEU A 272 6.01 -3.82 -10.31
C LEU A 272 7.55 -3.71 -10.33
N TYR A 273 8.10 -3.09 -11.36
CA TYR A 273 9.54 -2.84 -11.46
C TYR A 273 10.04 -1.93 -10.31
N LEU A 274 9.33 -0.83 -10.00
CA LEU A 274 9.71 0.07 -8.92
C LEU A 274 9.69 -0.63 -7.56
N ALA A 275 8.73 -1.51 -7.32
CA ALA A 275 8.67 -2.33 -6.11
C ALA A 275 9.90 -3.24 -5.99
N ARG A 276 10.28 -3.96 -7.07
CA ARG A 276 11.51 -4.78 -7.11
C ARG A 276 12.76 -3.95 -6.84
N LYS A 277 12.89 -2.83 -7.53
CA LYS A 277 14.02 -1.91 -7.37
C LYS A 277 14.18 -1.45 -5.93
N PHE A 278 13.08 -1.00 -5.32
CA PHE A 278 13.06 -0.58 -3.92
C PHE A 278 13.52 -1.71 -2.98
N LEU A 279 12.96 -2.91 -3.14
CA LEU A 279 13.29 -4.06 -2.29
C LEU A 279 14.75 -4.46 -2.41
N ASN A 280 15.32 -4.44 -3.61
CA ASN A 280 16.74 -4.70 -3.84
C ASN A 280 17.63 -3.64 -3.17
N GLU A 281 17.28 -2.36 -3.28
CA GLU A 281 18.03 -1.26 -2.67
C GLU A 281 18.07 -1.31 -1.13
N ILE A 282 17.06 -1.93 -0.52
CA ILE A 282 17.02 -2.14 0.94
C ILE A 282 17.56 -3.52 1.38
N GLY A 283 18.07 -4.32 0.44
CA GLY A 283 18.80 -5.56 0.70
C GLY A 283 17.98 -6.85 0.63
N ILE A 284 16.78 -6.84 0.02
CA ILE A 284 16.02 -8.06 -0.27
C ILE A 284 16.35 -8.51 -1.70
N PRO A 285 16.97 -9.68 -1.90
CA PRO A 285 17.43 -10.12 -3.22
C PRO A 285 16.29 -10.69 -4.07
N ASN A 286 16.50 -10.72 -5.41
CA ASN A 286 15.48 -11.15 -6.37
C ASN A 286 15.07 -12.63 -6.25
N ASP A 287 15.98 -13.50 -5.84
CA ASP A 287 15.77 -14.95 -5.73
C ASP A 287 14.81 -15.37 -4.63
N VAL A 288 14.41 -14.42 -3.77
CA VAL A 288 13.40 -14.59 -2.74
C VAL A 288 12.11 -13.80 -3.01
N LEU A 289 12.00 -13.18 -4.19
CA LEU A 289 10.84 -12.38 -4.59
C LEU A 289 10.08 -13.07 -5.74
N ARG A 290 8.75 -12.94 -5.73
CA ARG A 290 7.90 -13.22 -6.89
C ARG A 290 6.74 -12.23 -6.93
N PHE A 291 6.18 -12.04 -8.13
CA PHE A 291 4.98 -11.23 -8.36
C PHE A 291 3.82 -12.15 -8.65
N ARG A 292 2.85 -12.22 -7.75
CA ARG A 292 1.68 -13.09 -7.86
C ARG A 292 0.47 -12.29 -8.30
N GLN A 293 -0.13 -12.65 -9.42
CA GLN A 293 -1.39 -12.07 -9.87
C GLN A 293 -2.56 -12.67 -9.10
N HIS A 294 -3.49 -11.85 -8.65
CA HIS A 294 -4.73 -12.34 -8.03
C HIS A 294 -5.56 -13.16 -9.02
N LEU A 295 -6.10 -14.28 -8.57
CA LEU A 295 -7.08 -15.06 -9.33
C LEU A 295 -8.42 -14.30 -9.39
N PRO A 296 -9.28 -14.57 -10.38
CA PRO A 296 -10.56 -13.85 -10.51
C PRO A 296 -11.44 -13.86 -9.26
N GLY A 297 -11.42 -14.95 -8.47
CA GLY A 297 -12.16 -15.07 -7.21
C GLY A 297 -11.57 -14.32 -6.03
N GLU A 298 -10.27 -14.05 -6.06
CA GLU A 298 -9.55 -13.33 -4.99
C GLU A 298 -9.49 -11.82 -5.23
N MET A 299 -9.76 -11.40 -6.47
CA MET A 299 -9.58 -10.00 -6.87
C MET A 299 -10.59 -9.11 -6.13
N ALA A 300 -10.08 -8.05 -5.48
CA ALA A 300 -10.93 -7.06 -4.84
C ALA A 300 -11.94 -6.50 -5.85
N HIS A 301 -13.17 -6.27 -5.41
CA HIS A 301 -14.30 -5.84 -6.26
C HIS A 301 -14.06 -4.52 -7.02
N TYR A 302 -13.06 -3.76 -6.62
CA TYR A 302 -12.66 -2.49 -7.24
C TYR A 302 -11.47 -2.64 -8.22
N ALA A 303 -10.80 -3.78 -8.26
CA ALA A 303 -9.58 -3.94 -9.06
C ALA A 303 -9.88 -4.50 -10.45
N LEU A 304 -9.22 -3.93 -11.47
CA LEU A 304 -9.21 -4.43 -12.85
C LEU A 304 -8.06 -5.43 -13.08
N ASP A 305 -6.94 -5.25 -12.38
CA ASP A 305 -5.79 -6.16 -12.32
C ASP A 305 -5.07 -5.90 -10.99
N CYS A 306 -4.63 -6.96 -10.30
CA CYS A 306 -4.00 -6.87 -8.99
C CYS A 306 -2.84 -7.87 -8.87
N TRP A 307 -1.73 -7.40 -8.34
CA TRP A 307 -0.50 -8.14 -8.16
C TRP A 307 0.06 -7.96 -6.76
N ASP A 308 0.42 -9.08 -6.12
CA ASP A 308 1.17 -9.07 -4.88
C ASP A 308 2.66 -9.25 -5.16
N VAL A 309 3.48 -8.45 -4.49
CA VAL A 309 4.90 -8.73 -4.35
C VAL A 309 5.09 -9.56 -3.09
N GLU A 310 5.45 -10.81 -3.28
CA GLU A 310 5.63 -11.75 -2.19
C GLU A 310 7.12 -12.02 -1.94
N VAL A 311 7.46 -12.20 -0.69
CA VAL A 311 8.80 -12.60 -0.23
C VAL A 311 8.76 -14.00 0.35
N LYS A 312 9.76 -14.82 0.01
CA LYS A 312 9.91 -16.16 0.56
C LYS A 312 10.45 -16.12 1.98
N THR A 313 9.76 -16.78 2.89
CA THR A 313 10.16 -16.95 4.29
C THR A 313 10.21 -18.43 4.64
N ASP A 314 11.13 -18.83 5.53
CA ASP A 314 11.25 -20.25 5.94
C ASP A 314 10.07 -20.69 6.84
N LYS A 315 9.48 -19.75 7.59
CA LYS A 315 8.43 -20.06 8.56
C LYS A 315 7.03 -19.95 8.02
N TYR A 316 6.79 -18.96 7.15
CA TYR A 316 5.43 -18.61 6.70
C TYR A 316 5.23 -18.84 5.19
N GLY A 317 6.22 -19.45 4.50
CA GLY A 317 6.16 -19.59 3.04
C GLY A 317 6.28 -18.25 2.32
N TRP A 318 5.49 -18.07 1.28
CA TRP A 318 5.38 -16.81 0.56
C TRP A 318 4.48 -15.83 1.32
N VAL A 319 4.97 -14.63 1.53
CA VAL A 319 4.29 -13.58 2.28
C VAL A 319 4.19 -12.34 1.42
N GLU A 320 2.99 -11.87 1.19
CA GLU A 320 2.70 -10.58 0.56
C GLU A 320 3.26 -9.44 1.41
N ILE A 321 4.06 -8.57 0.77
CA ILE A 321 4.66 -7.39 1.41
C ILE A 321 4.27 -6.08 0.72
N ILE A 322 3.84 -6.16 -0.55
CA ILE A 322 3.35 -5.02 -1.34
C ILE A 322 2.20 -5.52 -2.21
N GLY A 323 1.09 -4.80 -2.25
CA GLY A 323 0.02 -4.96 -3.23
C GLY A 323 0.10 -3.89 -4.31
N ILE A 324 -0.14 -4.22 -5.58
CA ILE A 324 -0.14 -3.25 -6.68
C ILE A 324 -1.38 -3.51 -7.53
N ALA A 325 -2.31 -2.56 -7.54
CA ALA A 325 -3.60 -2.70 -8.18
C ALA A 325 -3.89 -1.61 -9.22
N ASP A 326 -4.55 -2.01 -10.30
CA ASP A 326 -5.31 -1.10 -11.14
C ASP A 326 -6.74 -1.04 -10.58
N ARG A 327 -7.05 0.00 -9.80
CA ARG A 327 -8.36 0.18 -9.12
C ARG A 327 -9.46 0.70 -10.05
N GLY A 328 -9.14 1.01 -11.31
CA GLY A 328 -10.08 1.66 -12.20
C GLY A 328 -10.56 3.01 -11.65
N ASP A 329 -11.83 3.31 -11.82
CA ASP A 329 -12.49 4.53 -11.36
C ASP A 329 -13.36 4.33 -10.11
N TYR A 330 -13.34 3.14 -9.52
CA TYR A 330 -14.26 2.71 -8.46
C TYR A 330 -14.36 3.72 -7.29
N ASP A 331 -13.21 4.09 -6.71
CA ASP A 331 -13.21 4.94 -5.52
C ASP A 331 -13.75 6.34 -5.81
N LEU A 332 -13.31 6.98 -6.91
CA LEU A 332 -13.79 8.30 -7.29
C LEU A 332 -15.29 8.28 -7.64
N THR A 333 -15.75 7.27 -8.37
CA THR A 333 -17.17 7.08 -8.69
C THR A 333 -18.01 6.88 -7.45
N SER A 334 -17.55 6.02 -6.53
CA SER A 334 -18.25 5.75 -5.27
C SER A 334 -18.34 7.00 -4.38
N HIS A 335 -17.22 7.70 -4.19
CA HIS A 335 -17.20 8.94 -3.41
C HIS A 335 -18.03 10.06 -4.05
N SER A 336 -18.00 10.20 -5.37
CA SER A 336 -18.84 11.14 -6.10
C SER A 336 -20.33 10.88 -5.84
N LYS A 337 -20.74 9.62 -5.95
CA LYS A 337 -22.12 9.19 -5.68
C LYS A 337 -22.58 9.49 -4.26
N TYR A 338 -21.73 9.21 -3.25
CA TYR A 338 -22.07 9.39 -1.84
C TYR A 338 -22.06 10.84 -1.38
N SER A 339 -21.13 11.66 -1.91
CA SER A 339 -20.99 13.06 -1.53
C SER A 339 -21.85 14.00 -2.37
N ASN A 340 -22.31 13.58 -3.55
CA ASN A 340 -22.86 14.38 -4.64
C ASN A 340 -21.87 15.44 -5.17
N ASP A 341 -20.56 15.25 -4.95
CA ASP A 341 -19.50 16.10 -5.51
C ASP A 341 -19.06 15.56 -6.87
N ASP A 342 -18.82 16.44 -7.85
CA ASP A 342 -18.26 16.09 -9.15
C ASP A 342 -16.76 15.82 -9.03
N LEU A 343 -16.33 14.55 -9.07
CA LEU A 343 -14.94 14.11 -9.02
C LEU A 343 -14.36 13.82 -10.42
N ASN A 344 -14.97 14.34 -11.49
CA ASN A 344 -14.44 14.26 -12.83
C ASN A 344 -13.30 15.27 -13.05
N VAL A 345 -12.45 14.97 -14.03
CA VAL A 345 -11.45 15.88 -14.61
C VAL A 345 -11.86 16.22 -16.04
N PHE A 346 -11.71 17.49 -16.40
CA PHE A 346 -11.90 17.91 -17.78
C PHE A 346 -10.58 17.78 -18.55
N ILE A 347 -10.58 16.96 -19.60
CA ILE A 347 -9.43 16.77 -20.49
C ILE A 347 -9.68 17.57 -21.76
N GLU A 348 -8.82 18.56 -21.99
CA GLU A 348 -8.84 19.33 -23.23
C GLU A 348 -8.29 18.49 -24.39
N TYR A 349 -8.92 18.58 -25.55
CA TYR A 349 -8.38 18.01 -26.77
C TYR A 349 -7.35 18.96 -27.38
N ASP A 350 -6.33 18.41 -28.05
CA ASP A 350 -5.34 19.22 -28.80
C ASP A 350 -6.01 20.08 -29.87
N GLU A 351 -7.06 19.56 -30.52
CA GLU A 351 -7.92 20.28 -31.44
C GLU A 351 -9.40 19.97 -31.10
N PRO A 352 -10.30 20.98 -31.12
CA PRO A 352 -11.72 20.76 -30.91
C PRO A 352 -12.28 19.70 -31.87
N LYS A 353 -13.12 18.82 -31.36
CA LYS A 353 -13.76 17.77 -32.15
C LYS A 353 -15.21 18.12 -32.42
N THR A 354 -15.62 17.99 -33.68
CA THR A 354 -17.03 18.08 -34.07
C THR A 354 -17.71 16.75 -33.77
N VAL A 355 -18.66 16.76 -32.84
CA VAL A 355 -19.47 15.59 -32.51
C VAL A 355 -20.89 15.80 -32.96
N LYS A 356 -21.53 14.72 -33.47
CA LYS A 356 -22.96 14.75 -33.75
C LYS A 356 -23.70 14.36 -32.47
N LYS A 357 -24.56 15.27 -32.04
CA LYS A 357 -25.40 15.07 -30.86
C LYS A 357 -26.87 15.22 -31.26
N THR A 358 -27.67 14.24 -30.91
CA THR A 358 -29.11 14.40 -31.03
C THR A 358 -29.59 15.28 -29.88
N VAL A 359 -30.29 16.35 -30.19
CA VAL A 359 -30.94 17.21 -29.21
C VAL A 359 -32.46 17.07 -29.34
N VAL A 360 -33.15 17.20 -28.22
CA VAL A 360 -34.61 17.21 -28.23
C VAL A 360 -35.09 18.65 -28.06
N LYS A 361 -35.94 19.08 -28.99
CA LYS A 361 -36.56 20.38 -28.96
C LYS A 361 -38.08 20.26 -28.87
N PRO A 362 -38.77 21.16 -28.14
CA PRO A 362 -40.21 21.19 -28.18
C PRO A 362 -40.71 21.61 -29.57
N ASN A 363 -41.75 20.95 -30.08
CA ASN A 363 -42.45 21.38 -31.26
C ASN A 363 -43.32 22.60 -30.88
N LEU A 364 -42.77 23.79 -31.03
CA LEU A 364 -43.37 25.04 -30.54
C LEU A 364 -44.78 25.29 -31.08
N SER A 365 -45.11 24.80 -32.28
CA SER A 365 -46.45 24.98 -32.89
C SER A 365 -47.53 24.23 -32.14
N LYS A 366 -47.21 23.07 -31.54
CA LYS A 366 -48.13 22.24 -30.74
C LYS A 366 -47.98 22.50 -29.24
N PHE A 367 -46.78 22.87 -28.82
CA PHE A 367 -46.40 23.00 -27.39
C PHE A 367 -47.09 24.19 -26.70
N GLY A 368 -47.10 25.35 -27.35
CA GLY A 368 -47.72 26.57 -26.80
C GLY A 368 -49.21 26.45 -26.49
N PRO A 369 -50.05 25.92 -27.41
CA PRO A 369 -51.47 25.71 -27.14
C PRO A 369 -51.77 24.75 -25.98
N ILE A 370 -50.92 23.72 -25.77
CA ILE A 370 -51.13 22.68 -24.73
C ILE A 370 -50.65 23.19 -23.37
N PHE A 371 -49.45 23.70 -23.24
CA PHE A 371 -48.83 24.04 -21.96
C PHE A 371 -48.98 25.51 -21.57
N LYS A 372 -49.41 26.37 -22.49
CA LYS A 372 -49.72 27.80 -22.25
C LYS A 372 -48.63 28.52 -21.43
N GLY A 373 -48.98 28.99 -20.21
CA GLY A 373 -48.07 29.69 -19.32
C GLY A 373 -46.96 28.83 -18.75
N ASP A 374 -47.11 27.50 -18.77
CA ASP A 374 -46.11 26.56 -18.24
C ASP A 374 -45.06 26.14 -19.32
N SER A 375 -45.29 26.51 -20.60
CA SER A 375 -44.41 26.17 -21.71
C SER A 375 -42.92 26.47 -21.47
N PRO A 376 -42.50 27.59 -20.84
CA PRO A 376 -41.10 27.86 -20.58
C PRO A 376 -40.45 26.87 -19.62
N LYS A 377 -41.18 26.50 -18.55
CA LYS A 377 -40.69 25.55 -17.54
C LYS A 377 -40.54 24.14 -18.10
N VAL A 378 -41.55 23.67 -18.84
CA VAL A 378 -41.50 22.34 -19.48
C VAL A 378 -40.44 22.28 -20.57
N LYS A 379 -40.27 23.38 -21.35
CA LYS A 379 -39.20 23.47 -22.33
C LYS A 379 -37.83 23.33 -21.67
N GLN A 380 -37.55 24.06 -20.61
CA GLN A 380 -36.30 23.99 -19.89
C GLN A 380 -36.04 22.56 -19.38
N ALA A 381 -37.04 21.92 -18.80
CA ALA A 381 -36.93 20.55 -18.29
C ALA A 381 -36.63 19.52 -19.42
N ILE A 382 -37.13 19.72 -20.64
CA ILE A 382 -36.79 18.88 -21.80
C ILE A 382 -35.34 19.12 -22.24
N GLU A 383 -34.91 20.40 -22.26
CA GLU A 383 -33.56 20.75 -22.70
C GLU A 383 -32.47 20.28 -21.71
N GLU A 384 -32.84 20.10 -20.42
CA GLU A 384 -31.98 19.57 -19.35
C GLU A 384 -32.04 18.06 -19.21
N ALA A 385 -33.05 17.37 -19.78
CA ALA A 385 -33.24 15.95 -19.66
C ALA A 385 -32.32 15.15 -20.60
N ASP A 386 -32.01 13.90 -20.20
CA ASP A 386 -31.26 12.99 -21.05
C ASP A 386 -32.09 12.54 -22.28
N VAL A 387 -31.53 12.73 -23.45
CA VAL A 387 -32.19 12.42 -24.74
C VAL A 387 -32.51 10.94 -24.89
N ASP A 388 -31.63 10.08 -24.38
CA ASP A 388 -31.82 8.63 -24.49
C ASP A 388 -32.87 8.14 -23.51
N GLU A 389 -33.00 8.78 -22.33
CA GLU A 389 -34.09 8.56 -21.38
C GLU A 389 -35.45 8.94 -21.99
N ILE A 390 -35.51 10.10 -22.66
CA ILE A 390 -36.71 10.54 -23.37
C ILE A 390 -37.08 9.53 -24.50
N LYS A 391 -36.11 9.09 -25.29
CA LYS A 391 -36.36 8.10 -26.37
C LYS A 391 -36.88 6.78 -25.82
N GLN A 392 -36.23 6.25 -24.75
CA GLN A 392 -36.66 5.00 -24.12
C GLN A 392 -38.07 5.08 -23.53
N ALA A 393 -38.39 6.18 -22.86
CA ALA A 393 -39.74 6.38 -22.31
C ALA A 393 -40.81 6.46 -23.42
N ILE A 394 -40.47 7.12 -24.53
CA ILE A 394 -41.36 7.17 -25.69
C ILE A 394 -41.53 5.80 -26.35
N GLU A 395 -40.47 5.03 -26.49
CA GLU A 395 -40.52 3.67 -27.06
C GLU A 395 -41.30 2.71 -26.18
N ASN A 396 -41.13 2.77 -24.86
CA ASN A 396 -41.78 1.85 -23.93
C ASN A 396 -43.20 2.24 -23.58
N ASP A 397 -43.44 3.51 -23.28
CA ASP A 397 -44.71 4.01 -22.72
C ASP A 397 -45.49 4.92 -23.67
N GLY A 398 -44.95 5.21 -24.85
CA GLY A 398 -45.54 6.12 -25.83
C GLY A 398 -45.54 7.57 -25.44
N LYS A 399 -44.95 7.95 -24.30
CA LYS A 399 -44.85 9.29 -23.76
C LYS A 399 -43.69 9.43 -22.81
N TYR A 400 -43.18 10.64 -22.66
CA TYR A 400 -42.25 11.04 -21.60
C TYR A 400 -42.98 11.96 -20.60
N VAL A 401 -42.76 11.79 -19.29
CA VAL A 401 -43.40 12.58 -18.25
C VAL A 401 -42.37 13.48 -17.58
N VAL A 402 -42.58 14.78 -17.67
CA VAL A 402 -41.80 15.79 -16.95
C VAL A 402 -42.56 16.13 -15.64
N SER A 403 -41.99 15.73 -14.50
CA SER A 403 -42.55 16.02 -13.17
C SER A 403 -41.97 17.31 -12.61
N LEU A 404 -42.78 18.35 -12.49
CA LEU A 404 -42.44 19.65 -11.89
C LEU A 404 -43.41 19.93 -10.73
N ASP A 405 -44.16 21.04 -10.79
CA ASP A 405 -45.29 21.35 -9.86
C ASP A 405 -46.49 20.42 -10.10
N LYS A 406 -46.54 19.80 -11.25
CA LYS A 406 -47.45 18.72 -11.68
C LYS A 406 -46.75 17.93 -12.79
N ASP A 407 -47.35 16.81 -13.15
CA ASP A 407 -46.90 15.97 -14.23
C ASP A 407 -47.34 16.51 -15.60
N TYR A 408 -46.37 16.64 -16.53
CA TYR A 408 -46.61 17.06 -17.90
C TYR A 408 -46.28 15.90 -18.83
N GLU A 409 -47.29 15.36 -19.51
CA GLU A 409 -47.12 14.27 -20.47
C GLU A 409 -46.70 14.82 -21.83
N LEU A 410 -45.61 14.28 -22.38
CA LEU A 410 -45.05 14.63 -23.64
C LEU A 410 -45.14 13.46 -24.61
N THR A 411 -46.00 13.59 -25.59
CA THR A 411 -46.12 12.62 -26.68
C THR A 411 -45.11 12.87 -27.79
N PRO A 412 -44.78 11.88 -28.65
CA PRO A 412 -43.76 12.02 -29.68
C PRO A 412 -43.98 13.22 -30.62
N ASP A 413 -45.21 13.60 -30.88
CA ASP A 413 -45.57 14.72 -31.77
C ASP A 413 -45.29 16.11 -31.19
N LEU A 414 -45.05 16.18 -29.87
CA LEU A 414 -44.65 17.40 -29.13
C LEU A 414 -43.13 17.60 -29.12
N LEU A 415 -42.36 16.60 -29.54
CA LEU A 415 -40.90 16.59 -29.50
C LEU A 415 -40.33 16.49 -30.89
N LEU A 416 -39.23 17.21 -31.12
CA LEU A 416 -38.44 17.15 -32.34
C LEU A 416 -37.06 16.70 -31.98
N PHE A 417 -36.60 15.61 -32.59
CA PHE A 417 -35.24 15.11 -32.47
C PHE A 417 -34.43 15.62 -33.65
N GLU A 418 -33.40 16.39 -33.37
CA GLU A 418 -32.52 16.97 -34.39
C GLU A 418 -31.06 16.61 -34.12
N ASP A 419 -30.36 16.14 -35.13
CA ASP A 419 -28.93 15.94 -35.04
C ASP A 419 -28.24 17.29 -35.28
N VAL A 420 -27.52 17.78 -34.30
CA VAL A 420 -26.72 19.00 -34.37
C VAL A 420 -25.24 18.64 -34.30
N GLU A 421 -24.44 19.39 -35.01
CA GLU A 421 -22.99 19.31 -34.87
C GLU A 421 -22.56 20.33 -33.81
N GLU A 422 -21.86 19.83 -32.79
CA GLU A 422 -21.32 20.63 -31.68
C GLU A 422 -19.80 20.49 -31.67
N GLU A 423 -19.10 21.59 -31.60
CA GLU A 423 -17.65 21.58 -31.34
C GLU A 423 -17.42 21.47 -29.86
N ILE A 424 -16.77 20.36 -29.46
CA ILE A 424 -16.35 20.14 -28.09
C ILE A 424 -14.84 20.32 -27.96
N SER A 425 -14.42 21.11 -26.99
CA SER A 425 -13.00 21.38 -26.70
C SER A 425 -12.35 20.33 -25.81
N GLY A 426 -13.11 19.41 -25.26
CA GLY A 426 -12.64 18.36 -24.35
C GLY A 426 -13.77 17.48 -23.85
N GLU A 427 -13.43 16.56 -22.97
CA GLU A 427 -14.39 15.66 -22.31
C GLU A 427 -14.14 15.60 -20.81
N LYS A 428 -15.21 15.34 -20.04
CA LYS A 428 -15.11 15.00 -18.63
C LYS A 428 -14.88 13.49 -18.49
N ILE A 429 -13.90 13.11 -17.70
CA ILE A 429 -13.59 11.71 -17.39
C ILE A 429 -13.50 11.52 -15.88
N VAL A 430 -13.80 10.34 -15.40
CA VAL A 430 -13.38 9.88 -14.07
C VAL A 430 -11.99 9.26 -14.24
N PRO A 431 -10.93 9.77 -13.59
CA PRO A 431 -9.61 9.17 -13.67
C PRO A 431 -9.59 7.75 -13.13
N HIS A 432 -8.79 6.88 -13.78
CA HIS A 432 -8.41 5.60 -13.19
C HIS A 432 -7.23 5.78 -12.23
N VAL A 433 -7.08 4.82 -11.33
CA VAL A 433 -6.05 4.85 -10.29
C VAL A 433 -5.20 3.59 -10.35
N ILE A 434 -3.88 3.76 -10.38
CA ILE A 434 -2.92 2.68 -10.10
C ILE A 434 -2.38 2.91 -8.69
N GLU A 435 -2.50 1.88 -7.84
CA GLU A 435 -2.13 1.92 -6.43
C GLU A 435 -1.04 0.90 -6.11
N PRO A 436 0.21 1.29 -5.86
CA PRO A 436 1.16 0.49 -5.11
C PRO A 436 1.05 0.76 -3.60
N SER A 437 0.77 -0.28 -2.82
CA SER A 437 0.59 -0.28 -1.36
C SER A 437 1.66 -1.12 -0.67
N PHE A 438 2.51 -0.48 0.13
CA PHE A 438 3.67 -1.08 0.79
C PHE A 438 3.39 -1.33 2.27
N GLY A 439 3.45 -2.59 2.70
CA GLY A 439 3.38 -2.98 4.11
C GLY A 439 4.73 -2.81 4.81
N ILE A 440 5.03 -1.63 5.33
CA ILE A 440 6.35 -1.27 5.87
C ILE A 440 6.81 -2.21 6.99
N ASP A 441 5.90 -2.71 7.80
CA ASP A 441 6.22 -3.61 8.91
C ASP A 441 6.61 -5.02 8.40
N ARG A 442 5.91 -5.53 7.39
CA ARG A 442 6.27 -6.79 6.70
C ARG A 442 7.60 -6.66 5.94
N ILE A 443 7.83 -5.51 5.30
CA ILE A 443 9.10 -5.20 4.62
C ILE A 443 10.25 -5.14 5.62
N LEU A 444 10.08 -4.48 6.77
CA LEU A 444 11.09 -4.44 7.83
C LEU A 444 11.44 -5.86 8.33
N TYR A 445 10.41 -6.69 8.57
CA TYR A 445 10.63 -8.09 8.95
C TYR A 445 11.42 -8.85 7.86
N SER A 446 11.09 -8.63 6.59
CA SER A 446 11.80 -9.26 5.47
C SER A 446 13.25 -8.78 5.38
N VAL A 447 13.53 -7.51 5.66
CA VAL A 447 14.90 -6.97 5.75
C VAL A 447 15.65 -7.63 6.91
N LEU A 448 15.05 -7.77 8.08
CA LEU A 448 15.68 -8.49 9.20
C LEU A 448 15.97 -9.94 8.82
N LEU A 449 15.01 -10.63 8.23
CA LEU A 449 15.11 -12.04 7.86
C LEU A 449 16.24 -12.29 6.85
N HIS A 450 16.27 -11.56 5.75
CA HIS A 450 17.23 -11.79 4.67
C HIS A 450 18.61 -11.18 4.93
N SER A 451 18.69 -10.19 5.82
CA SER A 451 19.97 -9.64 6.28
C SER A 451 20.63 -10.48 7.36
N PHE A 452 19.89 -11.36 8.05
CA PHE A 452 20.46 -12.20 9.10
C PHE A 452 21.41 -13.25 8.51
N LYS A 453 22.63 -13.33 9.08
CA LYS A 453 23.67 -14.28 8.69
C LYS A 453 24.13 -15.05 9.92
N GLU A 454 24.13 -16.36 9.78
CA GLU A 454 24.68 -17.31 10.75
C GLU A 454 25.99 -17.88 10.22
N THR A 455 27.06 -17.77 11.00
CA THR A 455 28.36 -18.35 10.68
C THR A 455 28.86 -19.18 11.87
N GLU A 456 29.89 -19.98 11.67
CA GLU A 456 30.51 -20.76 12.75
C GLU A 456 30.96 -19.90 13.95
N ASN A 457 31.33 -18.63 13.70
CA ASN A 457 31.95 -17.77 14.69
C ASN A 457 31.04 -16.65 15.21
N LYS A 458 30.02 -16.25 14.43
CA LYS A 458 29.16 -15.13 14.81
C LYS A 458 27.80 -15.17 14.08
N ASP A 459 26.80 -14.65 14.75
CA ASP A 459 25.49 -14.33 14.19
C ASP A 459 25.40 -12.81 14.07
N TYR A 460 25.01 -12.28 12.89
CA TYR A 460 24.99 -10.84 12.66
C TYR A 460 23.99 -10.42 11.57
N PHE A 461 23.69 -9.13 11.51
CA PHE A 461 22.88 -8.56 10.43
C PHE A 461 23.77 -7.93 9.35
N LYS A 462 23.60 -8.42 8.10
CA LYS A 462 24.22 -7.83 6.91
C LYS A 462 23.23 -6.89 6.22
N PHE A 463 22.86 -5.80 6.90
CA PHE A 463 22.00 -4.78 6.29
C PHE A 463 22.67 -4.11 5.09
N ALA A 464 21.86 -3.78 4.06
CA ALA A 464 22.28 -2.84 3.05
C ALA A 464 22.68 -1.51 3.71
N PRO A 465 23.78 -0.87 3.32
CA PRO A 465 24.23 0.39 3.94
C PRO A 465 23.13 1.44 4.00
N SER A 466 22.30 1.52 2.96
CA SER A 466 21.20 2.48 2.82
C SER A 466 20.16 2.44 3.94
N VAL A 467 20.01 1.30 4.63
CA VAL A 467 18.99 1.11 5.68
C VAL A 467 19.57 0.75 7.04
N ALA A 468 20.88 0.58 7.15
CA ALA A 468 21.54 0.26 8.43
C ALA A 468 21.09 1.22 9.54
N PRO A 469 20.66 0.71 10.72
CA PRO A 469 20.13 1.54 11.81
C PRO A 469 21.18 2.47 12.43
N VAL A 470 22.43 2.04 12.38
CA VAL A 470 23.62 2.81 12.75
C VAL A 470 24.59 2.73 11.59
N GLN A 471 25.16 3.85 11.16
CA GLN A 471 26.01 3.91 9.97
C GLN A 471 27.49 3.65 10.28
N VAL A 472 27.98 4.11 11.43
CA VAL A 472 29.38 3.94 11.79
C VAL A 472 29.56 3.78 13.30
N GLY A 473 30.45 2.87 13.69
CA GLY A 473 30.90 2.70 15.07
C GLY A 473 32.24 3.37 15.30
N ILE A 474 32.41 4.12 16.39
CA ILE A 474 33.67 4.79 16.75
C ILE A 474 34.20 4.18 18.06
N TYR A 475 35.37 3.57 17.99
CA TYR A 475 35.93 2.80 19.08
C TYR A 475 37.39 3.20 19.38
N PRO A 476 37.69 3.90 20.48
CA PRO A 476 39.08 4.07 20.88
C PRO A 476 39.67 2.70 21.26
N LEU A 477 40.84 2.36 20.75
CA LEU A 477 41.51 1.06 21.03
C LEU A 477 41.60 0.78 22.53
N VAL A 478 41.92 1.84 23.27
CA VAL A 478 41.98 1.87 24.75
C VAL A 478 41.19 3.05 25.28
N ASN A 479 40.51 2.87 26.42
CA ASN A 479 39.79 3.96 27.10
C ASN A 479 40.76 4.77 27.97
N LYS A 480 41.72 5.44 27.32
CA LYS A 480 42.71 6.30 27.95
C LYS A 480 42.76 7.65 27.24
N GLU A 481 43.32 8.64 27.94
CA GLU A 481 43.57 9.98 27.39
C GLU A 481 44.38 9.90 26.08
N GLY A 482 44.05 10.75 25.13
CA GLY A 482 44.55 10.77 23.77
C GLY A 482 43.59 10.08 22.81
N PRO A 483 43.60 8.76 22.63
CA PRO A 483 42.69 8.07 21.73
C PRO A 483 41.20 8.26 22.05
N ARG A 484 40.84 8.40 23.35
CA ARG A 484 39.45 8.61 23.76
C ARG A 484 38.95 10.00 23.33
N GLU A 485 39.74 11.04 23.51
CA GLU A 485 39.39 12.42 23.17
C GLU A 485 39.19 12.57 21.66
N ILE A 486 40.11 12.03 20.85
CA ILE A 486 39.96 12.01 19.39
C ILE A 486 38.69 11.24 18.97
N ALA A 487 38.42 10.09 19.57
CA ALA A 487 37.22 9.29 19.23
C ALA A 487 35.91 10.05 19.57
N ILE A 488 35.90 10.82 20.68
CA ILE A 488 34.76 11.68 21.03
C ILE A 488 34.61 12.82 20.02
N GLU A 489 35.72 13.49 19.65
CA GLU A 489 35.70 14.55 18.65
C GLU A 489 35.17 14.08 17.30
N ILE A 490 35.65 12.94 16.80
CA ILE A 490 35.16 12.34 15.57
C ILE A 490 33.66 12.03 15.70
N THR A 491 33.23 11.44 16.82
CA THR A 491 31.84 11.13 17.09
C THR A 491 30.95 12.36 17.01
N ASP A 492 31.32 13.44 17.67
CA ASP A 492 30.53 14.67 17.70
C ASP A 492 30.53 15.36 16.33
N LYS A 493 31.68 15.38 15.63
CA LYS A 493 31.77 15.92 14.27
C LYS A 493 30.83 15.19 13.31
N LEU A 494 30.81 13.84 13.32
CA LEU A 494 29.96 13.04 12.46
C LEU A 494 28.46 13.17 12.82
N ARG A 495 28.11 13.19 14.11
CA ARG A 495 26.73 13.43 14.56
C ARG A 495 26.21 14.78 14.09
N ASN A 496 27.03 15.82 14.18
CA ASN A 496 26.69 17.18 13.74
C ASN A 496 26.50 17.27 12.21
N THR A 497 27.05 16.33 11.45
CA THR A 497 26.82 16.22 9.99
C THR A 497 25.68 15.26 9.63
N GLY A 498 24.97 14.71 10.62
CA GLY A 498 23.76 13.92 10.42
C GLY A 498 23.98 12.41 10.36
N PHE A 499 25.20 11.91 10.52
CA PHE A 499 25.45 10.47 10.61
C PHE A 499 24.94 9.88 11.92
N LYS A 500 24.39 8.67 11.86
CA LYS A 500 24.04 7.88 13.04
C LYS A 500 25.26 7.12 13.52
N VAL A 501 25.82 7.57 14.64
CA VAL A 501 27.11 7.10 15.17
C VAL A 501 26.92 6.38 16.51
N GLU A 502 27.44 5.15 16.61
CA GLU A 502 27.64 4.45 17.87
C GLU A 502 29.03 4.79 18.42
N TYR A 503 29.13 5.06 19.72
CA TYR A 503 30.39 5.20 20.45
C TYR A 503 30.41 4.18 21.59
N ASP A 504 31.44 3.30 21.61
CA ASP A 504 31.57 2.28 22.65
C ASP A 504 33.03 2.13 23.11
N VAL A 505 33.19 2.06 24.43
CA VAL A 505 34.48 1.85 25.12
C VAL A 505 34.52 0.59 25.97
N SER A 506 33.41 -0.19 25.96
CA SER A 506 33.23 -1.34 26.84
C SER A 506 33.91 -2.61 26.30
N GLY A 507 34.78 -3.20 27.09
CA GLY A 507 35.49 -4.44 26.76
C GLY A 507 36.64 -4.26 25.77
N THR A 508 37.05 -5.35 25.13
CA THR A 508 38.11 -5.35 24.11
C THR A 508 37.58 -4.88 22.76
N ILE A 509 38.49 -4.41 21.90
CA ILE A 509 38.12 -3.97 20.54
C ILE A 509 37.40 -5.08 19.75
N GLY A 510 37.85 -6.33 19.84
CA GLY A 510 37.17 -7.47 19.19
C GLY A 510 35.74 -7.67 19.67
N LYS A 511 35.46 -7.45 20.98
CA LYS A 511 34.08 -7.53 21.50
C LYS A 511 33.21 -6.37 20.99
N ARG A 512 33.79 -5.19 20.77
CA ARG A 512 33.07 -4.06 20.20
C ARG A 512 32.75 -4.28 18.73
N TYR A 513 33.69 -4.80 17.96
CA TYR A 513 33.42 -5.21 16.57
C TYR A 513 32.33 -6.28 16.48
N ALA A 514 32.39 -7.30 17.36
CA ALA A 514 31.35 -8.34 17.38
C ALA A 514 29.95 -7.76 17.67
N ARG A 515 29.84 -6.80 18.61
CA ARG A 515 28.58 -6.10 18.89
C ARG A 515 28.11 -5.23 17.72
N ALA A 516 29.06 -4.52 17.07
CA ALA A 516 28.78 -3.73 15.88
C ALA A 516 28.25 -4.60 14.73
N ASP A 517 28.93 -5.72 14.46
CA ASP A 517 28.51 -6.67 13.45
C ASP A 517 27.12 -7.24 13.79
N GLU A 518 26.87 -7.65 15.06
CA GLU A 518 25.58 -8.20 15.52
C GLU A 518 24.40 -7.25 15.29
N ILE A 519 24.59 -5.93 15.43
CA ILE A 519 23.56 -4.94 15.16
C ILE A 519 23.60 -4.37 13.75
N GLY A 520 24.51 -4.87 12.91
CA GLY A 520 24.56 -4.55 11.49
C GLY A 520 25.21 -3.24 11.12
N ILE A 521 26.15 -2.71 11.93
CA ILE A 521 26.93 -1.51 11.57
C ILE A 521 27.88 -1.82 10.43
N PRO A 522 27.79 -1.14 9.27
CA PRO A 522 28.61 -1.48 8.10
C PRO A 522 30.09 -1.12 8.26
N LEU A 523 30.39 -0.02 8.96
CA LEU A 523 31.73 0.51 9.10
C LEU A 523 32.08 0.78 10.58
N ALA A 524 33.29 0.41 10.98
CA ALA A 524 33.81 0.66 12.32
C ALA A 524 35.14 1.39 12.26
N ILE A 525 35.26 2.50 12.95
CA ILE A 525 36.47 3.33 13.07
C ILE A 525 37.14 3.06 14.39
N THR A 526 38.43 2.68 14.34
CA THR A 526 39.25 2.54 15.54
C THR A 526 40.30 3.66 15.63
N VAL A 527 40.33 4.29 16.79
CA VAL A 527 41.33 5.30 17.15
C VAL A 527 42.34 4.66 18.09
N ASP A 528 43.60 4.65 17.69
CA ASP A 528 44.72 4.06 18.42
C ASP A 528 45.75 5.13 18.86
N PHE A 529 46.88 4.72 19.41
CA PHE A 529 47.95 5.65 19.79
C PHE A 529 48.65 6.23 18.57
N ASP A 530 48.77 5.49 17.48
CA ASP A 530 49.40 5.97 16.23
C ASP A 530 48.56 7.14 15.65
N SER A 531 47.26 7.18 15.93
CA SER A 531 46.36 8.27 15.50
C SER A 531 46.76 9.64 16.11
N LEU A 532 47.47 9.64 17.25
CA LEU A 532 48.01 10.88 17.87
C LEU A 532 49.21 11.42 17.09
N GLU A 533 49.94 10.55 16.39
CA GLU A 533 51.15 10.91 15.70
C GLU A 533 50.91 11.20 14.21
N ASP A 534 50.09 10.37 13.53
CA ASP A 534 49.90 10.43 12.09
C ASP A 534 48.55 11.06 11.66
N ASN A 535 47.71 11.45 12.63
CA ASN A 535 46.35 12.01 12.38
C ASN A 535 45.49 11.11 11.50
N LYS A 536 45.63 9.77 11.62
CA LYS A 536 44.86 8.79 10.89
C LYS A 536 44.15 7.81 11.82
N VAL A 537 43.10 7.20 11.31
CA VAL A 537 42.31 6.16 11.99
C VAL A 537 42.16 4.92 11.12
N THR A 538 41.90 3.78 11.75
CA THR A 538 41.63 2.54 11.03
C THR A 538 40.13 2.40 10.79
N ILE A 539 39.67 2.30 9.53
CA ILE A 539 38.31 1.92 9.15
C ILE A 539 38.28 0.42 8.85
N ARG A 540 37.31 -0.27 9.46
CA ARG A 540 37.01 -1.68 9.19
C ARG A 540 35.65 -1.80 8.51
N ASN A 541 35.58 -2.54 7.42
CA ASN A 541 34.33 -2.92 6.77
C ASN A 541 33.82 -4.24 7.37
N ARG A 542 32.52 -4.29 7.77
CA ARG A 542 31.86 -5.46 8.37
C ARG A 542 31.89 -6.70 7.48
N ASP A 543 31.65 -6.52 6.18
CA ASP A 543 31.40 -7.61 5.26
C ASP A 543 32.69 -8.28 4.76
N SER A 544 33.70 -7.48 4.43
CA SER A 544 35.00 -7.96 3.98
C SER A 544 36.02 -8.15 5.10
N GLU A 545 35.74 -7.59 6.27
CA GLU A 545 36.65 -7.46 7.41
C GLU A 545 37.98 -6.73 7.06
N ALA A 546 38.05 -6.15 5.86
CA ALA A 546 39.18 -5.36 5.43
C ALA A 546 39.32 -4.10 6.31
N GLN A 547 40.58 -3.75 6.53
CA GLN A 547 40.95 -2.57 7.33
C GLN A 547 41.89 -1.69 6.52
N GLU A 548 41.66 -0.39 6.58
CA GLU A 548 42.53 0.62 5.98
C GLU A 548 42.73 1.81 6.88
N ARG A 549 43.83 2.56 6.74
CA ARG A 549 44.07 3.79 7.47
C ARG A 549 43.74 4.99 6.62
N ILE A 550 42.90 5.86 7.12
CA ILE A 550 42.51 7.12 6.46
C ILE A 550 42.77 8.32 7.38
N ALA A 551 42.96 9.48 6.80
CA ALA A 551 43.11 10.72 7.58
C ALA A 551 41.81 11.09 8.29
N ILE A 552 41.88 11.64 9.50
CA ILE A 552 40.71 12.02 10.28
C ILE A 552 39.84 13.03 9.52
N ASP A 553 40.46 13.93 8.76
CA ASP A 553 39.74 14.93 7.97
C ASP A 553 39.03 14.35 6.76
N GLU A 554 39.42 13.17 6.26
CA GLU A 554 38.81 12.49 5.12
C GLU A 554 37.64 11.58 5.51
N ILE A 555 37.41 11.31 6.81
CA ILE A 555 36.39 10.39 7.28
C ILE A 555 34.99 10.75 6.74
N LYS A 556 34.64 12.04 6.79
CA LYS A 556 33.31 12.48 6.33
C LYS A 556 33.10 12.19 4.86
N ASP A 557 34.05 12.54 4.01
CA ASP A 557 33.97 12.38 2.56
C ASP A 557 33.94 10.89 2.19
N TYR A 558 34.74 10.06 2.88
CA TYR A 558 34.72 8.60 2.74
C TYR A 558 33.33 8.01 3.06
N LEU A 559 32.72 8.44 4.19
CA LEU A 559 31.38 7.99 4.56
C LEU A 559 30.32 8.47 3.57
N GLU A 560 30.36 9.73 3.13
CA GLU A 560 29.44 10.25 2.13
C GLU A 560 29.52 9.49 0.81
N GLU A 561 30.70 9.09 0.39
CA GLU A 561 30.89 8.26 -0.82
C GLU A 561 30.37 6.83 -0.62
N TYR A 562 30.62 6.23 0.52
CA TYR A 562 30.18 4.87 0.84
C TYR A 562 28.65 4.73 0.91
N TYR A 563 27.93 5.81 1.32
CA TYR A 563 26.47 5.82 1.48
C TYR A 563 25.70 6.44 0.31
N LYS A 564 26.36 6.89 -0.75
CA LYS A 564 25.71 7.35 -1.99
C LYS A 564 25.02 6.20 -2.72
#